data_0dee4717b13fae8ca3fb8bf15f2f2bd5
#
_entry.id   0dee4717b13fae8ca3fb8bf15f2f2bd5
#
_cell.length_a   1.000
_cell.length_b   1.000
_cell.length_c   1.000
_cell.angle_alpha   90.00
_cell.angle_beta   90.00
_cell.angle_gamma   90.00
#
_symmetry.space_group_name_H-M   'P 1'
#
loop_
_entity.id
_entity.type
_entity.pdbx_description
1 polymer ?
#
loop_
_entity_poly.entity_id
_entity_poly.type
_entity_poly.pdbx_seq_one_letter_code
_entity_poly.pdbx_strand_id
1 'polypeptide(L)'
;MPICIVDTAGTLIFYNEHAESILNQRFDETGDMKAAEWTALFAVDDMQRKSVATEDWPLVQAYKYRRAMSQVVWLRCRDDAWRNVSFTSFPIIGQNDHFLGALAIFWEV
;
A
#
# COMPACT_ATOMS: atom_id res chain seq x y z
N MET A 1 -6.32 -7.31 11.29
CA MET A 1 -5.44 -6.18 10.93
C MET A 1 -5.31 -6.11 9.40
N PRO A 2 -5.56 -4.97 8.78
CA PRO A 2 -5.41 -4.82 7.33
C PRO A 2 -3.96 -4.95 6.88
N ILE A 3 -3.73 -5.84 5.91
CA ILE A 3 -2.39 -6.15 5.40
C ILE A 3 -2.46 -6.24 3.88
N CYS A 4 -1.45 -5.72 3.19
CA CYS A 4 -1.25 -5.98 1.77
C CYS A 4 0.21 -6.32 1.48
N ILE A 5 0.42 -7.09 0.42
CA ILE A 5 1.75 -7.59 0.04
C ILE A 5 1.96 -7.33 -1.45
N VAL A 6 3.13 -6.80 -1.78
CA VAL A 6 3.59 -6.67 -3.17
C VAL A 6 4.83 -7.52 -3.39
N ASP A 7 5.03 -7.96 -4.63
CA ASP A 7 6.25 -8.68 -5.02
C ASP A 7 7.39 -7.70 -5.31
N THR A 8 8.52 -8.21 -5.80
CA THR A 8 9.71 -7.38 -6.06
C THR A 8 9.51 -6.35 -7.15
N ALA A 9 8.54 -6.55 -8.03
CA ALA A 9 8.20 -5.60 -9.10
C ALA A 9 7.13 -4.59 -8.67
N GLY A 10 6.60 -4.73 -7.45
CA GLY A 10 5.54 -3.88 -6.95
C GLY A 10 4.15 -4.33 -7.34
N THR A 11 4.01 -5.55 -7.89
CA THR A 11 2.70 -6.12 -8.17
C THR A 11 2.02 -6.46 -6.87
N LEU A 12 0.81 -5.94 -6.66
CA LEU A 12 0.01 -6.25 -5.48
C LEU A 12 -0.55 -7.65 -5.65
N ILE A 13 -0.02 -8.58 -4.85
CA ILE A 13 -0.33 -10.01 -4.98
C ILE A 13 -1.29 -10.51 -3.91
N PHE A 14 -1.54 -9.72 -2.89
CA PHE A 14 -2.46 -10.09 -1.83
C PHE A 14 -2.85 -8.90 -0.98
N TYR A 15 -4.11 -8.83 -0.58
CA TYR A 15 -4.55 -8.07 0.58
C TYR A 15 -5.69 -8.83 1.25
N ASN A 16 -5.71 -8.76 2.58
CA ASN A 16 -6.64 -9.57 3.36
C ASN A 16 -8.03 -8.92 3.45
N GLU A 17 -8.96 -9.64 4.07
CA GLU A 17 -10.35 -9.20 4.20
C GLU A 17 -10.49 -7.87 4.93
N HIS A 18 -9.69 -7.63 5.97
CA HIS A 18 -9.69 -6.36 6.69
C HIS A 18 -9.23 -5.20 5.79
N ALA A 19 -8.25 -5.45 4.93
CA ALA A 19 -7.80 -4.46 3.96
C ALA A 19 -8.89 -4.17 2.93
N GLU A 20 -9.61 -5.21 2.48
CA GLU A 20 -10.75 -5.04 1.56
C GLU A 20 -11.78 -4.07 2.09
N SER A 21 -12.05 -4.12 3.39
CA SER A 21 -13.03 -3.23 4.03
C SER A 21 -12.59 -1.77 3.98
N ILE A 22 -11.31 -1.49 4.19
CA ILE A 22 -10.79 -0.12 4.14
C ILE A 22 -10.70 0.38 2.70
N LEU A 23 -10.16 -0.45 1.80
CA LEU A 23 -9.94 -0.09 0.41
C LEU A 23 -11.25 -0.04 -0.39
N ASN A 24 -12.29 -0.68 0.11
CA ASN A 24 -13.58 -0.86 -0.55
C ASN A 24 -13.43 -1.57 -1.90
N GLN A 25 -12.62 -2.63 -1.92
CA GLN A 25 -12.36 -3.42 -3.12
C GLN A 25 -11.98 -4.83 -2.69
N ARG A 26 -12.63 -5.83 -3.26
CA ARG A 26 -12.34 -7.24 -2.96
C ARG A 26 -11.19 -7.73 -3.80
N PHE A 27 -10.28 -8.49 -3.18
CA PHE A 27 -9.12 -9.05 -3.88
C PHE A 27 -9.52 -10.08 -4.94
N ASP A 28 -10.54 -10.88 -4.67
CA ASP A 28 -11.02 -11.88 -5.64
C ASP A 28 -11.66 -11.24 -6.88
N GLU A 29 -12.06 -9.98 -6.80
CA GLU A 29 -12.56 -9.23 -7.96
C GLU A 29 -11.44 -8.60 -8.79
N THR A 30 -10.39 -8.13 -8.14
CA THR A 30 -9.28 -7.45 -8.83
C THR A 30 -8.20 -8.43 -9.28
N GLY A 31 -7.95 -9.48 -8.49
CA GLY A 31 -6.75 -10.31 -8.64
C GLY A 31 -5.49 -9.48 -8.43
N ASP A 32 -4.39 -9.96 -8.97
CA ASP A 32 -3.11 -9.25 -8.88
C ASP A 32 -3.19 -7.93 -9.65
N MET A 33 -2.63 -6.86 -9.07
CA MET A 33 -2.58 -5.55 -9.71
C MET A 33 -1.14 -5.07 -9.80
N LYS A 34 -0.72 -4.70 -11.01
CA LYS A 34 0.60 -4.10 -11.23
C LYS A 34 0.68 -2.73 -10.55
N ALA A 35 1.90 -2.30 -10.23
CA ALA A 35 2.12 -1.01 -9.57
C ALA A 35 1.43 0.14 -10.30
N ALA A 36 1.51 0.18 -11.63
CA ALA A 36 0.86 1.22 -12.42
C ALA A 36 -0.67 1.21 -12.24
N GLU A 37 -1.25 0.05 -11.98
CA GLU A 37 -2.70 -0.09 -11.77
C GLU A 37 -3.12 0.42 -10.40
N TRP A 38 -2.51 -0.09 -9.32
CA TRP A 38 -2.96 0.31 -7.98
C TRP A 38 -2.55 1.75 -7.64
N THR A 39 -1.45 2.26 -8.17
CA THR A 39 -1.10 3.67 -7.95
C THR A 39 -2.05 4.61 -8.69
N ALA A 40 -2.71 4.15 -9.76
CA ALA A 40 -3.72 4.94 -10.47
C ALA A 40 -5.10 4.86 -9.80
N LEU A 41 -5.41 3.74 -9.14
CA LEU A 41 -6.71 3.53 -8.51
C LEU A 41 -6.90 4.27 -7.20
N PHE A 42 -5.82 4.50 -6.48
CA PHE A 42 -5.83 5.15 -5.17
C PHE A 42 -5.15 6.51 -5.28
N ALA A 43 -5.39 7.36 -4.29
CA ALA A 43 -4.69 8.63 -4.17
C ALA A 43 -4.32 8.84 -2.71
N VAL A 44 -3.18 9.49 -2.49
CA VAL A 44 -2.67 9.74 -1.14
C VAL A 44 -2.39 11.22 -0.98
N ASP A 45 -2.97 11.80 0.07
CA ASP A 45 -2.67 13.15 0.51
C ASP A 45 -1.96 13.09 1.86
N ASP A 46 -1.10 14.06 2.14
CA ASP A 46 -0.50 14.20 3.47
C ASP A 46 -1.51 14.79 4.46
N MET A 47 -1.09 15.02 5.69
CA MET A 47 -1.99 15.56 6.73
C MET A 47 -2.39 17.01 6.48
N GLN A 48 -1.68 17.71 5.60
CA GLN A 48 -2.05 19.06 5.15
C GLN A 48 -2.93 19.00 3.89
N ARG A 49 -3.36 17.81 3.47
CA ARG A 49 -4.19 17.56 2.30
C ARG A 49 -3.49 17.92 0.98
N LYS A 50 -2.17 17.88 0.96
CA LYS A 50 -1.39 18.02 -0.26
C LYS A 50 -1.15 16.64 -0.85
N SER A 51 -1.28 16.53 -2.17
CA SER A 51 -1.05 15.27 -2.87
C SER A 51 0.39 14.80 -2.67
N VAL A 52 0.53 13.52 -2.32
CA VAL A 52 1.83 12.86 -2.17
C VAL A 52 2.19 12.18 -3.48
N ALA A 53 3.37 12.47 -4.01
CA ALA A 53 3.84 11.81 -5.22
C ALA A 53 3.92 10.29 -4.98
N THR A 54 3.60 9.49 -6.00
CA THR A 54 3.54 8.02 -5.86
C THR A 54 4.86 7.45 -5.37
N GLU A 55 5.99 8.05 -5.76
CA GLU A 55 7.32 7.61 -5.32
C GLU A 55 7.51 7.72 -3.81
N ASP A 56 6.77 8.60 -3.16
CA ASP A 56 6.87 8.85 -1.72
C ASP A 56 5.84 8.07 -0.91
N TRP A 57 4.97 7.28 -1.54
CA TRP A 57 4.03 6.45 -0.81
C TRP A 57 4.79 5.38 -0.01
N PRO A 58 4.35 5.09 1.23
CA PRO A 58 5.07 4.12 2.07
C PRO A 58 5.34 2.78 1.40
N LEU A 59 4.36 2.20 0.72
CA LEU A 59 4.54 0.90 0.07
C LEU A 59 5.50 0.98 -1.11
N VAL A 60 5.48 2.09 -1.85
CA VAL A 60 6.41 2.30 -2.97
C VAL A 60 7.83 2.46 -2.45
N GLN A 61 8.02 3.20 -1.36
CA GLN A 61 9.33 3.31 -0.72
C GLN A 61 9.85 1.94 -0.29
N ALA A 62 8.98 1.09 0.21
CA ALA A 62 9.37 -0.23 0.69
C ALA A 62 9.81 -1.17 -0.45
N TYR A 63 9.02 -1.27 -1.54
CA TYR A 63 9.40 -2.22 -2.59
C TYR A 63 10.43 -1.67 -3.56
N LYS A 64 10.40 -0.37 -3.82
CA LYS A 64 11.26 0.23 -4.85
C LYS A 64 12.62 0.62 -4.30
N TYR A 65 12.63 1.19 -3.10
CA TYR A 65 13.85 1.70 -2.48
C TYR A 65 14.29 0.91 -1.27
N ARG A 66 13.56 -0.15 -0.93
CA ARG A 66 13.85 -1.04 0.21
C ARG A 66 13.95 -0.28 1.53
N ARG A 67 13.06 0.70 1.71
CA ARG A 67 13.01 1.52 2.92
C ARG A 67 11.76 1.22 3.71
N ALA A 68 11.91 1.00 5.01
CA ALA A 68 10.76 0.95 5.91
C ALA A 68 10.26 2.38 6.13
N MET A 69 8.93 2.55 6.15
CA MET A 69 8.31 3.86 6.36
C MET A 69 7.00 3.71 7.11
N SER A 70 6.77 4.64 8.04
CA SER A 70 5.50 4.73 8.76
C SER A 70 4.96 6.14 8.62
N GLN A 71 3.70 6.28 8.19
CA GLN A 71 3.13 7.60 7.93
C GLN A 71 1.61 7.56 8.06
N VAL A 72 1.05 8.63 8.60
CA VAL A 72 -0.40 8.84 8.62
C VAL A 72 -0.76 9.69 7.40
N VAL A 73 -1.71 9.21 6.61
CA VAL A 73 -2.08 9.84 5.33
C VAL A 73 -3.60 9.85 5.17
N TRP A 74 -4.07 10.63 4.21
CA TRP A 74 -5.42 10.51 3.69
C TRP A 74 -5.37 9.66 2.43
N LEU A 75 -6.14 8.58 2.41
CA LEU A 75 -6.21 7.63 1.30
C LEU A 75 -7.58 7.73 0.63
N ARG A 76 -7.60 8.04 -0.66
CA ARG A 76 -8.83 7.95 -1.44
C ARG A 76 -9.01 6.51 -1.90
N CYS A 77 -10.10 5.90 -1.47
CA CYS A 77 -10.40 4.50 -1.73
C CYS A 77 -11.28 4.34 -2.97
N ARG A 78 -11.67 3.11 -3.29
CA ARG A 78 -12.39 2.79 -4.52
C ARG A 78 -13.81 3.39 -4.58
N ASP A 79 -14.38 3.72 -3.43
CA ASP A 79 -15.68 4.38 -3.32
C ASP A 79 -15.56 5.92 -3.38
N ASP A 80 -14.39 6.44 -3.74
CA ASP A 80 -14.02 7.85 -3.75
C ASP A 80 -14.08 8.51 -2.37
N ALA A 81 -14.27 7.72 -1.32
CA ALA A 81 -14.20 8.23 0.05
C ALA A 81 -12.76 8.36 0.49
N TRP A 82 -12.46 9.44 1.20
CA TRP A 82 -11.15 9.66 1.79
C TRP A 82 -11.17 9.12 3.22
N ARG A 83 -10.18 8.31 3.55
CA ARG A 83 -10.02 7.75 4.89
C ARG A 83 -8.67 8.14 5.45
N ASN A 84 -8.65 8.51 6.73
CA ASN A 84 -7.40 8.82 7.41
C ASN A 84 -6.80 7.52 7.91
N VAL A 85 -5.64 7.14 7.39
CA VAL A 85 -5.07 5.81 7.56
C VAL A 85 -3.61 5.92 8.01
N SER A 86 -3.24 5.11 8.99
CA SER A 86 -1.85 4.95 9.40
C SER A 86 -1.26 3.76 8.64
N PHE A 87 -0.21 4.00 7.86
CA PHE A 87 0.51 2.97 7.13
C PHE A 87 1.88 2.72 7.74
N THR A 88 2.24 1.45 7.86
CA THR A 88 3.62 1.02 8.13
C THR A 88 3.99 0.01 7.06
N SER A 89 5.01 0.33 6.28
CA SER A 89 5.47 -0.51 5.18
C SER A 89 6.93 -0.84 5.37
N PHE A 90 7.32 -2.07 5.00
CA PHE A 90 8.70 -2.49 5.10
C PHE A 90 9.02 -3.55 4.06
N PRO A 91 10.29 -3.60 3.61
CA PRO A 91 10.72 -4.64 2.68
C PRO A 91 10.76 -6.00 3.38
N ILE A 92 10.45 -7.05 2.63
CA ILE A 92 10.56 -8.43 3.11
C ILE A 92 11.90 -8.96 2.62
N ILE A 93 12.80 -9.25 3.55
CA ILE A 93 14.15 -9.73 3.26
C ILE A 93 14.26 -11.17 3.76
N GLY A 94 14.59 -12.08 2.86
CA GLY A 94 14.80 -13.48 3.19
C GLY A 94 16.25 -13.80 3.52
N GLN A 95 16.61 -15.06 3.40
CA GLN A 95 17.98 -15.53 3.67
C GLN A 95 18.98 -14.89 2.69
N ASN A 96 20.18 -14.65 3.15
CA ASN A 96 21.28 -14.06 2.36
C ASN A 96 20.90 -12.71 1.75
N ASP A 97 20.14 -11.90 2.51
CA ASP A 97 19.66 -10.58 2.08
C ASP A 97 18.84 -10.64 0.79
N HIS A 98 18.20 -11.77 0.53
CA HIS A 98 17.37 -11.93 -0.66
C HIS A 98 16.09 -11.12 -0.52
N PHE A 99 15.88 -10.17 -1.42
CA PHE A 99 14.70 -9.30 -1.41
C PHE A 99 13.50 -10.05 -2.00
N LEU A 100 12.42 -10.13 -1.25
CA LEU A 100 11.23 -10.90 -1.63
C LEU A 100 10.02 -10.05 -1.99
N GLY A 101 10.03 -8.78 -1.66
CA GLY A 101 8.90 -7.88 -1.88
C GLY A 101 8.72 -6.96 -0.69
N ALA A 102 7.49 -6.50 -0.48
CA ALA A 102 7.19 -5.60 0.62
C ALA A 102 5.81 -5.87 1.19
N LEU A 103 5.63 -5.48 2.44
CA LEU A 103 4.38 -5.65 3.17
C LEU A 103 3.98 -4.30 3.77
N ALA A 104 2.69 -3.99 3.71
CA ALA A 104 2.13 -2.86 4.42
C ALA A 104 1.08 -3.34 5.41
N ILE A 105 1.17 -2.80 6.62
CA ILE A 105 0.14 -2.95 7.65
C ILE A 105 -0.50 -1.59 7.78
N PHE A 106 -1.81 -1.52 7.79
CA PHE A 106 -2.48 -0.22 7.90
C PHE A 106 -3.78 -0.34 8.67
N TRP A 107 -4.24 0.77 9.19
CA TRP A 107 -5.51 0.85 9.90
C TRP A 107 -6.05 2.27 9.84
N GLU A 108 -7.35 2.37 9.96
CA GLU A 108 -8.03 3.66 9.99
C GLU A 108 -7.79 4.34 11.34
N VAL A 109 -7.43 5.61 11.28
CA VAL A 109 -7.13 6.40 12.48
C VAL A 109 -8.41 6.99 13.07
#